data_e4ddb762823f6c9e408a8d9a41c4a681
#
_entry.id   e4ddb762823f6c9e408a8d9a41c4a681
#
_cell.length_a   1.000
_cell.length_b   1.000
_cell.length_c   1.000
_cell.angle_alpha   90.00
_cell.angle_beta   90.00
_cell.angle_gamma   90.00
#
_symmetry.space_group_name_H-M   'P 1'
#
loop_
_entity.id
_entity.type
_entity.pdbx_description
1 polymer ?
#
loop_
_entity_poly.entity_id
_entity_poly.type
_entity_poly.pdbx_seq_one_letter_code
_entity_poly.pdbx_strand_id
1 'polypeptide(L)'
;MKYDIGVIGGGPAGLSAAIAAYDAGCRSILILERDVQLGGILNQCIHNGFGLHTFGEELTGPEYAARYITQALERKIEYKLNTMVLSISEDKHITAVNREEGLIEIDAKAILLTMGCRERSRGALNIPGYRPAGIYSAGTAQRLVNMEGYMPGRRVVILGSGDIGLIMARRMTLEGAKVLVVAELLPYSGGLKRNIVQCLNDFDIPLKLSHTVVNIEGKERVSGVTIAEVGPDRKPIPGTEIHYDCDTLLLSCGLIPENELSRGMGVEISPVTNGPVVDESLQTSIPGVFAAGNVLHVHDLVDYVSEEAAAAGRAAVRYLAQGATGERHEIPVTFEGGIRYTVPASIDPKLVQDDLVLRFRVGGVMKKRVVKLYLGDEAVVSRKRPVMAPGEMEELKLTKDMLAAHPGLSRIHITVEEA
;
A
#
# COMPACT_ATOMS: atom_id res chain seq x y z
N MET A 1 -7.52 -10.42 -27.57
CA MET A 1 -7.60 -11.66 -26.74
C MET A 1 -8.83 -11.53 -25.84
N LYS A 2 -9.38 -12.67 -25.32
CA LYS A 2 -10.54 -12.61 -24.42
C LYS A 2 -10.30 -13.41 -23.16
N TYR A 3 -10.57 -12.83 -22.01
CA TYR A 3 -10.45 -13.45 -20.69
C TYR A 3 -11.68 -13.15 -19.83
N ASP A 4 -11.93 -13.99 -18.85
CA ASP A 4 -12.96 -13.73 -17.86
C ASP A 4 -12.48 -12.68 -16.85
N ILE A 5 -11.21 -12.79 -16.41
CA ILE A 5 -10.60 -11.86 -15.46
C ILE A 5 -9.24 -11.38 -15.98
N GLY A 6 -9.07 -10.05 -16.05
CA GLY A 6 -7.78 -9.38 -16.23
C GLY A 6 -7.25 -8.89 -14.89
N VAL A 7 -6.04 -9.31 -14.51
CA VAL A 7 -5.36 -8.89 -13.28
C VAL A 7 -4.22 -7.94 -13.63
N ILE A 8 -4.26 -6.72 -13.15
CA ILE A 8 -3.28 -5.68 -13.47
C ILE A 8 -2.25 -5.57 -12.35
N GLY A 9 -1.08 -6.17 -12.56
CA GLY A 9 0.03 -6.27 -11.60
C GLY A 9 0.17 -7.69 -11.02
N GLY A 10 1.35 -8.26 -11.15
CA GLY A 10 1.72 -9.60 -10.68
C GLY A 10 2.42 -9.61 -9.31
N GLY A 11 2.19 -8.58 -8.48
CA GLY A 11 2.66 -8.53 -7.10
C GLY A 11 1.82 -9.40 -6.15
N PRO A 12 2.02 -9.29 -4.81
CA PRO A 12 1.32 -10.14 -3.83
C PRO A 12 -0.20 -10.04 -3.93
N ALA A 13 -0.75 -8.84 -4.16
CA ALA A 13 -2.18 -8.65 -4.35
C ALA A 13 -2.68 -9.39 -5.61
N GLY A 14 -2.03 -9.19 -6.77
CA GLY A 14 -2.47 -9.79 -8.02
C GLY A 14 -2.38 -11.31 -8.01
N LEU A 15 -1.30 -11.84 -7.47
CA LEU A 15 -1.12 -13.29 -7.33
C LEU A 15 -2.20 -13.88 -6.40
N SER A 16 -2.42 -13.30 -5.24
CA SER A 16 -3.43 -13.78 -4.28
C SER A 16 -4.84 -13.69 -4.86
N ALA A 17 -5.19 -12.59 -5.52
CA ALA A 17 -6.49 -12.43 -6.17
C ALA A 17 -6.72 -13.45 -7.30
N ALA A 18 -5.72 -13.66 -8.15
CA ALA A 18 -5.80 -14.62 -9.25
C ALA A 18 -5.95 -16.07 -8.76
N ILE A 19 -5.20 -16.46 -7.73
CA ILE A 19 -5.28 -17.79 -7.09
C ILE A 19 -6.68 -17.98 -6.48
N ALA A 20 -7.17 -17.00 -5.71
CA ALA A 20 -8.49 -17.07 -5.10
C ALA A 20 -9.63 -17.14 -6.14
N ALA A 21 -9.50 -16.39 -7.24
CA ALA A 21 -10.43 -16.46 -8.36
C ALA A 21 -10.41 -17.85 -9.04
N TYR A 22 -9.22 -18.41 -9.24
CA TYR A 22 -9.08 -19.76 -9.79
C TYR A 22 -9.73 -20.81 -8.89
N ASP A 23 -9.47 -20.75 -7.59
CA ASP A 23 -10.02 -21.69 -6.60
C ASP A 23 -11.54 -21.54 -6.45
N ALA A 24 -12.08 -20.34 -6.72
CA ALA A 24 -13.51 -20.07 -6.79
C ALA A 24 -14.18 -20.52 -8.10
N GLY A 25 -13.42 -21.10 -9.05
CA GLY A 25 -13.95 -21.72 -10.26
C GLY A 25 -13.65 -21.00 -11.58
N CYS A 26 -13.08 -19.80 -11.59
CA CYS A 26 -12.67 -19.14 -12.82
C CYS A 26 -11.42 -19.79 -13.40
N ARG A 27 -11.42 -20.08 -14.70
CA ARG A 27 -10.27 -20.73 -15.39
C ARG A 27 -9.61 -19.82 -16.43
N SER A 28 -10.27 -18.76 -16.84
CA SER A 28 -9.80 -17.82 -17.85
C SER A 28 -9.32 -16.53 -17.17
N ILE A 29 -8.08 -16.55 -16.66
CA ILE A 29 -7.45 -15.47 -15.90
C ILE A 29 -6.13 -15.11 -16.57
N LEU A 30 -5.86 -13.82 -16.77
CA LEU A 30 -4.59 -13.30 -17.26
C LEU A 30 -4.02 -12.30 -16.29
N ILE A 31 -2.79 -12.51 -15.82
CA ILE A 31 -2.01 -11.54 -15.06
C ILE A 31 -1.11 -10.75 -16.01
N LEU A 32 -1.18 -9.41 -15.96
CA LEU A 32 -0.32 -8.50 -16.72
C LEU A 32 0.69 -7.86 -15.76
N GLU A 33 1.99 -8.19 -15.92
CA GLU A 33 3.07 -7.68 -15.08
C GLU A 33 4.09 -6.89 -15.92
N ARG A 34 4.37 -5.67 -15.52
CA ARG A 34 5.32 -4.78 -16.21
C ARG A 34 6.79 -5.13 -15.98
N ASP A 35 7.11 -5.78 -14.87
CA ASP A 35 8.50 -6.19 -14.55
C ASP A 35 8.86 -7.52 -15.25
N VAL A 36 10.13 -7.87 -15.18
CA VAL A 36 10.71 -9.09 -15.77
C VAL A 36 10.31 -10.37 -15.03
N GLN A 37 9.68 -10.26 -13.87
CA GLN A 37 9.26 -11.38 -13.02
C GLN A 37 8.04 -11.05 -12.18
N LEU A 38 7.30 -12.08 -11.78
CA LEU A 38 6.22 -11.97 -10.79
C LEU A 38 6.77 -11.70 -9.39
N GLY A 39 5.91 -11.26 -8.46
CA GLY A 39 6.26 -11.01 -7.05
C GLY A 39 6.29 -9.52 -6.69
N GLY A 40 6.41 -8.64 -7.69
CA GLY A 40 6.36 -7.18 -7.51
C GLY A 40 7.42 -6.69 -6.52
N ILE A 41 7.05 -5.74 -5.66
CA ILE A 41 7.95 -5.08 -4.71
C ILE A 41 8.60 -6.05 -3.70
N LEU A 42 8.00 -7.22 -3.45
CA LEU A 42 8.54 -8.19 -2.49
C LEU A 42 9.91 -8.73 -2.92
N ASN A 43 10.19 -8.80 -4.22
CA ASN A 43 11.45 -9.30 -4.74
C ASN A 43 12.68 -8.52 -4.24
N GLN A 44 12.53 -7.24 -3.91
CA GLN A 44 13.59 -6.41 -3.35
C GLN A 44 13.59 -6.35 -1.81
N CYS A 45 12.55 -6.88 -1.14
CA CYS A 45 12.38 -6.84 0.32
C CYS A 45 13.05 -8.05 0.98
N ILE A 46 14.40 -8.09 1.01
CA ILE A 46 15.17 -9.24 1.52
C ILE A 46 15.24 -9.33 3.06
N HIS A 47 14.62 -8.39 3.78
CA HIS A 47 14.48 -8.45 5.22
C HIS A 47 13.33 -9.38 5.64
N ASN A 48 13.35 -9.86 6.87
CA ASN A 48 12.30 -10.69 7.47
C ASN A 48 11.08 -9.87 7.90
N GLY A 49 9.98 -10.56 8.21
CA GLY A 49 8.75 -10.00 8.77
C GLY A 49 7.51 -10.18 7.91
N PHE A 50 7.58 -11.04 6.90
CA PHE A 50 6.47 -11.40 6.02
C PHE A 50 5.94 -12.81 6.36
N GLY A 51 4.64 -13.04 6.18
CA GLY A 51 4.04 -14.37 6.23
C GLY A 51 3.63 -14.89 7.60
N LEU A 52 3.81 -14.12 8.66
CA LEU A 52 3.43 -14.54 10.01
C LEU A 52 1.94 -14.87 10.15
N HIS A 53 1.07 -14.09 9.51
CA HIS A 53 -0.38 -14.32 9.54
C HIS A 53 -0.83 -15.33 8.48
N THR A 54 -0.23 -15.30 7.32
CA THR A 54 -0.64 -16.14 6.18
C THR A 54 -0.07 -17.57 6.26
N PHE A 55 1.20 -17.70 6.65
CA PHE A 55 1.91 -18.99 6.62
C PHE A 55 2.33 -19.49 8.01
N GLY A 56 2.18 -18.66 9.06
CA GLY A 56 2.66 -19.01 10.41
C GLY A 56 4.19 -19.04 10.51
N GLU A 57 4.89 -18.48 9.53
CA GLU A 57 6.35 -18.46 9.43
C GLU A 57 6.85 -17.05 9.15
N GLU A 58 8.03 -16.73 9.66
CA GLU A 58 8.68 -15.46 9.36
C GLU A 58 9.56 -15.60 8.11
N LEU A 59 9.12 -15.03 7.02
CA LEU A 59 9.74 -15.10 5.70
C LEU A 59 10.37 -13.78 5.30
N THR A 60 11.29 -13.83 4.32
CA THR A 60 11.70 -12.68 3.53
C THR A 60 10.66 -12.39 2.44
N GLY A 61 10.71 -11.19 1.84
CA GLY A 61 9.81 -10.83 0.74
C GLY A 61 9.89 -11.79 -0.45
N PRO A 62 11.10 -12.14 -0.97
CA PRO A 62 11.24 -13.12 -2.04
C PRO A 62 10.68 -14.51 -1.70
N GLU A 63 10.87 -15.00 -0.47
CA GLU A 63 10.30 -16.29 -0.02
C GLU A 63 8.78 -16.24 0.00
N TYR A 64 8.19 -15.15 0.50
CA TYR A 64 6.74 -14.94 0.48
C TYR A 64 6.22 -14.92 -0.95
N ALA A 65 6.85 -14.15 -1.84
CA ALA A 65 6.48 -14.07 -3.26
C ALA A 65 6.58 -15.44 -3.93
N ALA A 66 7.66 -16.18 -3.69
CA ALA A 66 7.89 -17.51 -4.28
C ALA A 66 6.76 -18.50 -3.95
N ARG A 67 6.21 -18.45 -2.72
CA ARG A 67 5.07 -19.31 -2.34
C ARG A 67 3.81 -19.01 -3.15
N TYR A 68 3.50 -17.75 -3.39
CA TYR A 68 2.36 -17.37 -4.24
C TYR A 68 2.61 -17.63 -5.71
N ILE A 69 3.81 -17.40 -6.21
CA ILE A 69 4.20 -17.71 -7.60
C ILE A 69 4.05 -19.21 -7.86
N THR A 70 4.57 -20.05 -6.96
CA THR A 70 4.43 -21.52 -7.06
C THR A 70 2.97 -21.94 -7.16
N GLN A 71 2.11 -21.40 -6.28
CA GLN A 71 0.68 -21.70 -6.30
C GLN A 71 -0.01 -21.25 -7.60
N ALA A 72 0.38 -20.11 -8.17
CA ALA A 72 -0.15 -19.65 -9.45
C ALA A 72 0.29 -20.56 -10.62
N LEU A 73 1.55 -21.00 -10.62
CA LEU A 73 2.11 -21.91 -11.63
C LEU A 73 1.47 -23.30 -11.56
N GLU A 74 1.26 -23.84 -10.37
CA GLU A 74 0.56 -25.14 -10.17
C GLU A 74 -0.86 -25.11 -10.73
N ARG A 75 -1.54 -23.97 -10.64
CA ARG A 75 -2.88 -23.74 -11.22
C ARG A 75 -2.84 -23.40 -12.70
N LYS A 76 -1.65 -23.25 -13.28
CA LYS A 76 -1.44 -22.85 -14.68
C LYS A 76 -2.15 -21.54 -15.03
N ILE A 77 -2.17 -20.58 -14.09
CA ILE A 77 -2.70 -19.24 -14.34
C ILE A 77 -1.81 -18.55 -15.37
N GLU A 78 -2.42 -18.02 -16.42
CA GLU A 78 -1.70 -17.33 -17.48
C GLU A 78 -1.18 -15.99 -17.02
N TYR A 79 0.04 -15.63 -17.45
CA TYR A 79 0.63 -14.31 -17.17
C TYR A 79 1.51 -13.83 -18.31
N LYS A 80 1.64 -12.52 -18.44
CA LYS A 80 2.56 -11.85 -19.37
C LYS A 80 3.48 -10.93 -18.57
N LEU A 81 4.79 -11.19 -18.66
CA LEU A 81 5.85 -10.35 -18.09
C LEU A 81 6.28 -9.27 -19.08
N ASN A 82 7.04 -8.28 -18.60
CA ASN A 82 7.49 -7.15 -19.43
C ASN A 82 6.32 -6.47 -20.18
N THR A 83 5.09 -6.55 -19.64
CA THR A 83 3.88 -6.12 -20.30
C THR A 83 3.26 -4.94 -19.56
N MET A 84 3.38 -3.75 -20.17
CA MET A 84 2.86 -2.52 -19.61
C MET A 84 1.44 -2.28 -20.09
N VAL A 85 0.50 -2.17 -19.17
CA VAL A 85 -0.85 -1.73 -19.46
C VAL A 85 -0.84 -0.22 -19.67
N LEU A 86 -1.32 0.23 -20.82
CA LEU A 86 -1.34 1.65 -21.21
C LEU A 86 -2.68 2.32 -20.85
N SER A 87 -3.78 1.60 -21.06
CA SER A 87 -5.13 2.10 -20.75
C SER A 87 -6.07 0.93 -20.50
N ILE A 88 -7.14 1.23 -19.78
CA ILE A 88 -8.29 0.35 -19.61
C ILE A 88 -9.54 1.24 -19.80
N SER A 89 -10.47 0.79 -20.63
CA SER A 89 -11.73 1.51 -20.83
C SER A 89 -12.81 1.09 -19.82
N GLU A 90 -13.89 1.84 -19.71
CA GLU A 90 -14.99 1.54 -18.79
C GLU A 90 -15.66 0.18 -19.09
N ASP A 91 -15.68 -0.22 -20.35
CA ASP A 91 -16.16 -1.53 -20.82
C ASP A 91 -15.14 -2.66 -20.65
N LYS A 92 -14.05 -2.40 -19.92
CA LYS A 92 -13.01 -3.35 -19.54
C LYS A 92 -12.15 -3.87 -20.71
N HIS A 93 -11.99 -3.07 -21.73
CA HIS A 93 -11.02 -3.30 -22.79
C HIS A 93 -9.66 -2.77 -22.35
N ILE A 94 -8.64 -3.65 -22.36
CA ILE A 94 -7.28 -3.38 -21.90
C ILE A 94 -6.37 -3.23 -23.12
N THR A 95 -5.68 -2.10 -23.23
CA THR A 95 -4.59 -1.90 -24.18
C THR A 95 -3.27 -2.02 -23.43
N ALA A 96 -2.42 -2.95 -23.84
CA ALA A 96 -1.12 -3.20 -23.26
C ALA A 96 -0.03 -3.25 -24.33
N VAL A 97 1.23 -3.17 -23.92
CA VAL A 97 2.37 -3.26 -24.83
C VAL A 97 3.50 -4.07 -24.19
N ASN A 98 4.13 -4.92 -24.99
CA ASN A 98 5.41 -5.54 -24.66
C ASN A 98 6.34 -5.56 -25.87
N ARG A 99 7.60 -5.99 -25.66
CA ARG A 99 8.61 -6.00 -26.71
C ARG A 99 8.39 -7.10 -27.77
N GLU A 100 7.79 -8.20 -27.38
CA GLU A 100 7.66 -9.40 -28.21
C GLU A 100 6.43 -9.34 -29.12
N GLU A 101 5.29 -8.90 -28.58
CA GLU A 101 3.98 -8.89 -29.26
C GLU A 101 3.59 -7.50 -29.78
N GLY A 102 4.31 -6.45 -29.37
CA GLY A 102 3.94 -5.06 -29.67
C GLY A 102 2.69 -4.63 -28.90
N LEU A 103 1.74 -4.03 -29.57
CA LEU A 103 0.45 -3.60 -28.99
C LEU A 103 -0.47 -4.83 -28.84
N ILE A 104 -1.05 -4.96 -27.66
CA ILE A 104 -1.91 -6.09 -27.26
C ILE A 104 -3.27 -5.55 -26.84
N GLU A 105 -4.33 -6.07 -27.43
CA GLU A 105 -5.71 -5.74 -27.09
C GLU A 105 -6.41 -6.91 -26.42
N ILE A 106 -6.99 -6.68 -25.24
CA ILE A 106 -7.58 -7.72 -24.39
C ILE A 106 -8.96 -7.25 -23.92
N ASP A 107 -9.98 -8.05 -24.20
CA ASP A 107 -11.31 -7.90 -23.62
C ASP A 107 -11.41 -8.76 -22.35
N ALA A 108 -11.75 -8.16 -21.22
CA ALA A 108 -12.00 -8.87 -19.98
C ALA A 108 -13.44 -8.64 -19.50
N LYS A 109 -14.04 -9.63 -18.85
CA LYS A 109 -15.38 -9.46 -18.24
C LYS A 109 -15.30 -8.81 -16.87
N ALA A 110 -14.21 -9.01 -16.14
CA ALA A 110 -13.90 -8.35 -14.87
C ALA A 110 -12.43 -7.96 -14.81
N ILE A 111 -12.12 -6.91 -14.04
CA ILE A 111 -10.77 -6.39 -13.84
C ILE A 111 -10.43 -6.40 -12.34
N LEU A 112 -9.23 -6.87 -12.01
CA LEU A 112 -8.63 -6.74 -10.69
C LEU A 112 -7.48 -5.73 -10.74
N LEU A 113 -7.67 -4.57 -10.14
CA LEU A 113 -6.69 -3.50 -10.04
C LEU A 113 -5.76 -3.80 -8.85
N THR A 114 -4.51 -4.17 -9.11
CA THR A 114 -3.53 -4.60 -8.10
C THR A 114 -2.14 -4.01 -8.37
N MET A 115 -2.11 -2.79 -8.97
CA MET A 115 -0.89 -2.11 -9.41
C MET A 115 0.00 -1.60 -8.27
N GLY A 116 -0.49 -1.67 -7.02
CA GLY A 116 0.27 -1.24 -5.86
C GLY A 116 0.40 0.28 -5.74
N CYS A 117 1.57 0.73 -5.28
CA CYS A 117 1.85 2.14 -5.04
C CYS A 117 3.28 2.50 -5.45
N ARG A 118 3.57 3.79 -5.56
CA ARG A 118 4.92 4.35 -5.76
C ARG A 118 5.28 5.30 -4.64
N GLU A 119 6.57 5.52 -4.44
CA GLU A 119 7.07 6.50 -3.48
C GLU A 119 6.99 7.93 -4.03
N ARG A 120 6.85 8.88 -3.12
CA ARG A 120 6.94 10.30 -3.46
C ARG A 120 8.35 10.67 -3.89
N SER A 121 8.49 11.19 -5.10
CA SER A 121 9.76 11.68 -5.63
C SER A 121 10.14 13.04 -5.03
N ARG A 122 11.41 13.43 -5.20
CA ARG A 122 11.92 14.77 -4.82
C ARG A 122 11.07 15.89 -5.43
N GLY A 123 10.62 15.73 -6.68
CA GLY A 123 9.77 16.71 -7.35
C GLY A 123 8.40 16.86 -6.68
N ALA A 124 7.77 15.77 -6.28
CA ALA A 124 6.49 15.77 -5.57
C ALA A 124 6.58 16.37 -4.15
N LEU A 125 7.76 16.28 -3.53
CA LEU A 125 8.03 16.87 -2.20
C LEU A 125 8.44 18.34 -2.26
N ASN A 126 8.75 18.85 -3.45
CA ASN A 126 9.20 20.23 -3.68
C ASN A 126 10.36 20.66 -2.78
N ILE A 127 11.33 19.76 -2.53
CA ILE A 127 12.49 20.05 -1.67
C ILE A 127 13.37 21.13 -2.32
N PRO A 128 13.79 22.18 -1.59
CA PRO A 128 14.66 23.22 -2.10
C PRO A 128 16.07 22.73 -2.47
N GLY A 129 16.78 23.51 -3.28
CA GLY A 129 18.16 23.25 -3.69
C GLY A 129 18.29 22.61 -5.06
N TYR A 130 19.48 22.09 -5.35
CA TYR A 130 19.83 21.49 -6.64
C TYR A 130 19.14 20.14 -6.87
N ARG A 131 19.26 19.64 -8.12
CA ARG A 131 18.69 18.33 -8.55
C ARG A 131 19.78 17.43 -9.14
N PRO A 132 20.88 17.17 -8.44
CA PRO A 132 21.96 16.36 -8.94
C PRO A 132 21.63 14.85 -8.88
N ALA A 133 22.51 14.02 -9.43
CA ALA A 133 22.52 12.59 -9.13
C ALA A 133 22.74 12.35 -7.61
N GLY A 134 22.32 11.18 -7.09
CA GLY A 134 22.45 10.83 -5.68
C GLY A 134 21.20 11.10 -4.84
N ILE A 135 20.10 11.54 -5.47
CA ILE A 135 18.80 11.67 -4.81
C ILE A 135 17.92 10.50 -5.29
N TYR A 136 17.52 9.61 -4.38
CA TYR A 136 16.72 8.43 -4.67
C TYR A 136 15.55 8.33 -3.70
N SER A 137 14.45 7.71 -4.11
CA SER A 137 13.51 7.17 -3.13
C SER A 137 14.14 5.97 -2.41
N ALA A 138 13.72 5.69 -1.19
CA ALA A 138 14.28 4.59 -0.39
C ALA A 138 14.08 3.23 -1.07
N GLY A 139 12.91 3.00 -1.71
CA GLY A 139 12.64 1.79 -2.47
C GLY A 139 13.45 1.67 -3.77
N THR A 140 13.76 2.78 -4.46
CA THR A 140 14.70 2.75 -5.58
C THR A 140 16.11 2.34 -5.11
N ALA A 141 16.58 2.91 -3.99
CA ALA A 141 17.85 2.50 -3.40
C ALA A 141 17.83 1.03 -2.96
N GLN A 142 16.71 0.55 -2.43
CA GLN A 142 16.52 -0.85 -2.06
C GLN A 142 16.67 -1.77 -3.28
N ARG A 143 16.04 -1.44 -4.41
CA ARG A 143 16.20 -2.19 -5.66
C ARG A 143 17.64 -2.21 -6.13
N LEU A 144 18.28 -1.06 -6.18
CA LEU A 144 19.70 -0.94 -6.61
C LEU A 144 20.61 -1.84 -5.77
N VAL A 145 20.46 -1.81 -4.45
CA VAL A 145 21.32 -2.61 -3.54
C VAL A 145 20.96 -4.10 -3.59
N ASN A 146 19.67 -4.42 -3.47
CA ASN A 146 19.26 -5.80 -3.21
C ASN A 146 19.08 -6.65 -4.47
N MET A 147 18.77 -6.03 -5.62
CA MET A 147 18.52 -6.75 -6.88
C MET A 147 19.60 -6.49 -7.92
N GLU A 148 20.10 -5.25 -8.02
CA GLU A 148 21.04 -4.86 -9.09
C GLU A 148 22.50 -4.90 -8.62
N GLY A 149 22.77 -4.99 -7.29
CA GLY A 149 24.13 -5.01 -6.74
C GLY A 149 24.88 -3.66 -6.81
N TYR A 150 24.16 -2.55 -6.97
CA TYR A 150 24.73 -1.21 -7.02
C TYR A 150 24.59 -0.48 -5.69
N MET A 151 25.69 0.16 -5.26
CA MET A 151 25.68 1.03 -4.09
C MET A 151 25.27 2.46 -4.50
N PRO A 152 24.14 3.01 -4.03
CA PRO A 152 23.68 4.36 -4.37
C PRO A 152 24.66 5.47 -3.94
N GLY A 153 25.35 5.26 -2.83
CA GLY A 153 26.37 6.15 -2.29
C GLY A 153 26.93 5.67 -0.96
N ARG A 154 27.86 6.43 -0.40
CA ARG A 154 28.62 6.02 0.80
C ARG A 154 28.37 6.86 2.03
N ARG A 155 27.92 8.10 1.87
CA ARG A 155 27.58 9.01 2.98
C ARG A 155 26.13 9.46 2.77
N VAL A 156 25.24 8.93 3.58
CA VAL A 156 23.80 8.94 3.31
C VAL A 156 23.06 9.77 4.35
N VAL A 157 22.22 10.67 3.87
CA VAL A 157 21.15 11.31 4.66
C VAL A 157 19.81 10.71 4.21
N ILE A 158 18.92 10.43 5.16
CA ILE A 158 17.59 9.89 4.87
C ILE A 158 16.55 10.89 5.35
N LEU A 159 15.59 11.25 4.49
CA LEU A 159 14.42 12.04 4.84
C LEU A 159 13.20 11.13 4.91
N GLY A 160 12.57 11.12 6.08
CA GLY A 160 11.43 10.28 6.41
C GLY A 160 11.81 9.01 7.17
N SER A 161 11.09 8.73 8.25
CA SER A 161 11.27 7.58 9.14
C SER A 161 10.18 6.52 8.99
N GLY A 162 9.60 6.39 7.80
CA GLY A 162 8.76 5.24 7.43
C GLY A 162 9.60 3.95 7.35
N ASP A 163 8.94 2.78 7.40
CA ASP A 163 9.63 1.49 7.48
C ASP A 163 10.69 1.29 6.40
N ILE A 164 10.41 1.67 5.15
CA ILE A 164 11.39 1.55 4.05
C ILE A 164 12.65 2.37 4.34
N GLY A 165 12.50 3.60 4.86
CA GLY A 165 13.63 4.47 5.22
C GLY A 165 14.47 3.87 6.35
N LEU A 166 13.83 3.32 7.39
CA LEU A 166 14.49 2.66 8.52
C LEU A 166 15.24 1.39 8.06
N ILE A 167 14.58 0.55 7.27
CA ILE A 167 15.18 -0.68 6.72
C ILE A 167 16.38 -0.33 5.83
N MET A 168 16.28 0.71 5.01
CA MET A 168 17.38 1.15 4.18
C MET A 168 18.51 1.80 4.96
N ALA A 169 18.25 2.47 6.08
CA ALA A 169 19.31 2.93 6.98
C ALA A 169 20.17 1.76 7.45
N ARG A 170 19.56 0.70 7.95
CA ARG A 170 20.26 -0.53 8.32
C ARG A 170 20.95 -1.19 7.13
N ARG A 171 20.24 -1.35 6.00
CA ARG A 171 20.77 -2.04 4.83
C ARG A 171 22.00 -1.35 4.26
N MET A 172 21.96 -0.04 4.06
CA MET A 172 23.09 0.75 3.58
C MET A 172 24.30 0.64 4.51
N THR A 173 24.06 0.63 5.83
CA THR A 173 25.12 0.48 6.82
C THR A 173 25.78 -0.91 6.72
N LEU A 174 25.00 -1.97 6.56
CA LEU A 174 25.51 -3.34 6.40
C LEU A 174 26.34 -3.51 5.12
N GLU A 175 26.03 -2.75 4.08
CA GLU A 175 26.80 -2.70 2.81
C GLU A 175 28.00 -1.72 2.87
N GLY A 176 28.32 -1.18 4.05
CA GLY A 176 29.50 -0.35 4.26
C GLY A 176 29.32 1.15 4.00
N ALA A 177 28.11 1.64 3.79
CA ALA A 177 27.85 3.08 3.77
C ALA A 177 27.75 3.62 5.21
N LYS A 178 28.01 4.93 5.37
CA LYS A 178 27.76 5.66 6.60
C LYS A 178 26.46 6.41 6.51
N VAL A 179 25.42 5.98 7.21
CA VAL A 179 24.20 6.73 7.37
C VAL A 179 24.43 7.79 8.45
N LEU A 180 24.32 9.06 8.09
CA LEU A 180 24.67 10.19 8.94
C LEU A 180 23.52 10.60 9.86
N VAL A 181 22.30 10.54 9.33
CA VAL A 181 21.06 10.92 10.04
C VAL A 181 19.83 10.41 9.28
N VAL A 182 18.78 10.09 10.05
CA VAL A 182 17.40 10.02 9.56
C VAL A 182 16.66 11.24 10.10
N ALA A 183 16.14 12.09 9.20
CA ALA A 183 15.34 13.26 9.55
C ALA A 183 13.86 12.94 9.32
N GLU A 184 13.01 13.30 10.27
CA GLU A 184 11.55 13.09 10.22
C GLU A 184 10.82 14.41 10.45
N LEU A 185 9.93 14.77 9.53
CA LEU A 185 9.13 15.99 9.60
C LEU A 185 8.21 16.02 10.83
N LEU A 186 7.67 14.87 11.22
CA LEU A 186 6.74 14.73 12.33
C LEU A 186 7.48 14.64 13.69
N PRO A 187 6.81 14.99 14.81
CA PRO A 187 7.37 14.81 16.14
C PRO A 187 7.40 13.34 16.62
N TYR A 188 7.13 12.40 15.72
CA TYR A 188 7.18 10.96 15.95
C TYR A 188 7.55 10.23 14.66
N SER A 189 8.14 9.05 14.78
CA SER A 189 8.44 8.19 13.62
C SER A 189 7.16 7.56 13.05
N GLY A 190 7.08 7.48 11.72
CA GLY A 190 6.01 6.79 11.01
C GLY A 190 6.20 5.27 10.88
N GLY A 191 7.40 4.76 11.15
CA GLY A 191 7.71 3.34 11.06
C GLY A 191 7.40 2.56 12.34
N LEU A 192 7.39 1.24 12.22
CA LEU A 192 7.15 0.32 13.33
C LEU A 192 8.25 0.45 14.40
N LYS A 193 7.85 0.37 15.68
CA LYS A 193 8.78 0.50 16.82
C LYS A 193 9.95 -0.48 16.74
N ARG A 194 9.71 -1.72 16.30
CA ARG A 194 10.78 -2.72 16.11
C ARG A 194 11.84 -2.25 15.10
N ASN A 195 11.42 -1.59 14.03
CA ASN A 195 12.32 -1.10 12.99
C ASN A 195 13.16 0.10 13.49
N ILE A 196 12.62 0.95 14.36
CA ILE A 196 13.41 1.99 15.03
C ILE A 196 14.56 1.35 15.83
N VAL A 197 14.27 0.33 16.61
CA VAL A 197 15.29 -0.37 17.42
C VAL A 197 16.31 -1.07 16.52
N GLN A 198 15.84 -1.98 15.66
CA GLN A 198 16.70 -2.85 14.87
C GLN A 198 17.46 -2.16 13.73
N CYS A 199 16.94 -1.04 13.25
CA CYS A 199 17.51 -0.35 12.09
C CYS A 199 18.28 0.93 12.44
N LEU A 200 17.98 1.56 13.57
CA LEU A 200 18.66 2.78 13.98
C LEU A 200 19.44 2.60 15.29
N ASN A 201 18.78 2.15 16.37
CA ASN A 201 19.45 2.08 17.68
C ASN A 201 20.60 1.08 17.69
N ASP A 202 20.42 -0.10 17.08
CA ASP A 202 21.44 -1.15 17.01
C ASP A 202 22.66 -0.74 16.15
N PHE A 203 22.54 0.34 15.38
CA PHE A 203 23.59 0.86 14.49
C PHE A 203 24.04 2.28 14.86
N ASP A 204 23.60 2.82 15.99
CA ASP A 204 23.92 4.19 16.44
C ASP A 204 23.58 5.27 15.39
N ILE A 205 22.52 5.07 14.59
CA ILE A 205 22.10 6.02 13.57
C ILE A 205 21.16 7.06 14.21
N PRO A 206 21.50 8.37 14.16
CA PRO A 206 20.69 9.41 14.78
C PRO A 206 19.33 9.58 14.07
N LEU A 207 18.24 9.61 14.87
CA LEU A 207 16.91 10.03 14.43
C LEU A 207 16.62 11.44 14.91
N LYS A 208 16.38 12.38 13.99
CA LYS A 208 15.98 13.74 14.28
C LYS A 208 14.51 13.94 13.91
N LEU A 209 13.66 13.96 14.92
CA LEU A 209 12.22 14.26 14.77
C LEU A 209 12.02 15.76 14.61
N SER A 210 10.89 16.18 14.04
CA SER A 210 10.58 17.58 13.75
C SER A 210 11.66 18.27 12.90
N HIS A 211 12.26 17.55 11.93
CA HIS A 211 13.27 18.08 11.03
C HIS A 211 12.94 17.79 9.58
N THR A 212 13.29 18.69 8.67
CA THR A 212 13.14 18.48 7.23
C THR A 212 14.38 18.97 6.48
N VAL A 213 14.53 18.52 5.22
CA VAL A 213 15.58 19.01 4.33
C VAL A 213 15.19 20.37 3.78
N VAL A 214 16.07 21.37 3.97
CA VAL A 214 15.87 22.76 3.54
C VAL A 214 16.78 23.15 2.39
N ASN A 215 17.87 22.41 2.13
CA ASN A 215 18.76 22.66 1.00
C ASN A 215 19.46 21.37 0.55
N ILE A 216 19.69 21.25 -0.77
CA ILE A 216 20.50 20.20 -1.40
C ILE A 216 21.58 20.87 -2.22
N GLU A 217 22.82 20.49 -1.99
CA GLU A 217 24.01 21.00 -2.68
C GLU A 217 24.59 20.00 -3.65
N GLY A 218 25.35 20.53 -4.63
CA GLY A 218 25.99 19.75 -5.68
C GLY A 218 25.31 19.91 -7.02
N LYS A 219 26.10 20.01 -8.10
CA LYS A 219 25.59 20.18 -9.47
C LYS A 219 25.47 18.84 -10.20
N GLU A 220 26.53 18.05 -10.22
CA GLU A 220 26.56 16.74 -10.89
C GLU A 220 26.03 15.65 -9.95
N ARG A 221 26.51 15.66 -8.70
CA ARG A 221 26.10 14.75 -7.65
C ARG A 221 25.87 15.52 -6.34
N VAL A 222 25.06 14.99 -5.44
CA VAL A 222 24.89 15.51 -4.09
C VAL A 222 26.26 15.63 -3.42
N SER A 223 26.60 16.81 -2.91
CA SER A 223 27.80 17.08 -2.13
C SER A 223 27.47 17.43 -0.67
N GLY A 224 26.23 17.83 -0.40
CA GLY A 224 25.76 18.13 0.92
C GLY A 224 24.24 18.28 1.00
N VAL A 225 23.71 18.09 2.21
CA VAL A 225 22.31 18.30 2.54
C VAL A 225 22.20 19.07 3.84
N THR A 226 21.38 20.10 3.86
CA THR A 226 21.08 20.85 5.07
C THR A 226 19.67 20.52 5.54
N ILE A 227 19.53 20.14 6.82
CA ILE A 227 18.24 19.96 7.48
C ILE A 227 18.01 21.10 8.47
N ALA A 228 16.74 21.38 8.81
CA ALA A 228 16.38 22.32 9.87
C ALA A 228 15.23 21.78 10.70
N GLU A 229 15.12 22.22 11.94
CA GLU A 229 13.98 21.98 12.80
C GLU A 229 12.71 22.64 12.22
N VAL A 230 11.55 22.02 12.42
CA VAL A 230 10.27 22.58 11.99
C VAL A 230 9.36 22.87 13.17
N GLY A 231 8.64 23.99 13.08
CA GLY A 231 7.61 24.35 14.04
C GLY A 231 6.32 23.53 13.94
N PRO A 232 5.33 23.80 14.79
CA PRO A 232 4.02 23.15 14.73
C PRO A 232 3.28 23.36 13.40
N ASP A 233 3.59 24.44 12.69
CA ASP A 233 3.10 24.75 11.34
C ASP A 233 3.84 24.00 10.22
N ARG A 234 4.80 23.15 10.60
CA ARG A 234 5.70 22.38 9.71
C ARG A 234 6.61 23.24 8.83
N LYS A 235 6.83 24.49 9.21
CA LYS A 235 7.80 25.35 8.53
C LYS A 235 9.15 25.31 9.22
N PRO A 236 10.26 25.37 8.44
CA PRO A 236 11.60 25.44 9.00
C PRO A 236 11.79 26.64 9.92
N ILE A 237 12.47 26.42 11.04
CA ILE A 237 12.83 27.45 12.02
C ILE A 237 14.22 28.00 11.64
N PRO A 238 14.35 29.29 11.28
CA PRO A 238 15.65 29.87 10.94
C PRO A 238 16.64 29.79 12.12
N GLY A 239 17.92 29.50 11.82
CA GLY A 239 18.99 29.39 12.82
C GLY A 239 19.12 27.98 13.43
N THR A 240 18.32 27.01 12.99
CA THR A 240 18.40 25.60 13.43
C THR A 240 19.04 24.68 12.38
N GLU A 241 19.60 25.27 11.33
CA GLU A 241 20.15 24.52 10.20
C GLU A 241 21.36 23.67 10.62
N ILE A 242 21.36 22.41 10.17
CA ILE A 242 22.45 21.46 10.37
C ILE A 242 22.88 20.95 8.99
N HIS A 243 24.13 21.20 8.65
CA HIS A 243 24.70 20.72 7.38
C HIS A 243 25.35 19.35 7.53
N TYR A 244 25.17 18.51 6.53
CA TYR A 244 25.79 17.18 6.40
C TYR A 244 26.50 17.06 5.06
N ASP A 245 27.84 16.90 5.08
CA ASP A 245 28.58 16.48 3.91
C ASP A 245 28.20 15.06 3.53
N CYS A 246 27.51 14.88 2.42
CA CYS A 246 27.01 13.57 1.98
C CYS A 246 26.99 13.49 0.45
N ASP A 247 26.98 12.29 -0.09
CA ASP A 247 26.89 12.01 -1.52
C ASP A 247 25.53 11.45 -1.95
N THR A 248 24.64 11.22 -0.98
CA THR A 248 23.35 10.58 -1.23
C THR A 248 22.27 11.06 -0.27
N LEU A 249 21.11 11.39 -0.82
CA LEU A 249 19.86 11.65 -0.09
C LEU A 249 18.83 10.59 -0.46
N LEU A 250 18.35 9.83 0.53
CA LEU A 250 17.23 8.91 0.37
C LEU A 250 15.92 9.54 0.87
N LEU A 251 14.85 9.33 0.13
CA LEU A 251 13.53 9.86 0.42
C LEU A 251 12.57 8.72 0.79
N SER A 252 12.05 8.74 2.02
CA SER A 252 11.03 7.82 2.55
C SER A 252 9.82 8.60 3.06
N CYS A 253 9.23 9.43 2.18
CA CYS A 253 8.25 10.45 2.56
C CYS A 253 6.81 10.09 2.19
N GLY A 254 6.48 8.82 2.23
CA GLY A 254 5.15 8.30 1.96
C GLY A 254 4.97 7.74 0.56
N LEU A 255 3.88 6.99 0.43
CA LEU A 255 3.50 6.22 -0.75
C LEU A 255 2.28 6.87 -1.43
N ILE A 256 2.18 6.69 -2.74
CA ILE A 256 1.06 7.15 -3.57
C ILE A 256 0.50 5.93 -4.29
N PRO A 257 -0.75 5.53 -4.05
CA PRO A 257 -1.43 4.50 -4.83
C PRO A 257 -1.39 4.78 -6.35
N GLU A 258 -1.08 3.75 -7.14
CA GLU A 258 -0.92 3.83 -8.61
C GLU A 258 -2.28 3.78 -9.30
N ASN A 259 -2.95 4.93 -9.42
CA ASN A 259 -4.33 5.03 -9.91
C ASN A 259 -4.49 5.82 -11.21
N GLU A 260 -3.45 5.93 -12.04
CA GLU A 260 -3.56 6.54 -13.37
C GLU A 260 -4.54 5.76 -14.26
N LEU A 261 -4.45 4.42 -14.30
CA LEU A 261 -5.37 3.57 -15.05
C LEU A 261 -6.80 3.66 -14.50
N SER A 262 -6.96 3.64 -13.18
CA SER A 262 -8.26 3.78 -12.51
C SER A 262 -8.95 5.11 -12.88
N ARG A 263 -8.19 6.20 -12.85
CA ARG A 263 -8.71 7.55 -13.27
C ARG A 263 -9.05 7.59 -14.73
N GLY A 264 -8.22 6.96 -15.58
CA GLY A 264 -8.46 6.87 -17.04
C GLY A 264 -9.76 6.13 -17.37
N MET A 265 -10.16 5.17 -16.53
CA MET A 265 -11.44 4.45 -16.64
C MET A 265 -12.64 5.24 -16.11
N GLY A 266 -12.44 6.31 -15.35
CA GLY A 266 -13.51 7.02 -14.65
C GLY A 266 -13.88 6.43 -13.28
N VAL A 267 -13.02 5.60 -12.67
CA VAL A 267 -13.21 5.08 -11.30
C VAL A 267 -13.18 6.23 -10.30
N GLU A 268 -14.15 6.25 -9.38
CA GLU A 268 -14.18 7.22 -8.28
C GLU A 268 -12.99 6.99 -7.33
N ILE A 269 -12.24 8.06 -7.06
CA ILE A 269 -11.03 8.02 -6.23
C ILE A 269 -11.23 8.80 -4.94
N SER A 270 -10.98 8.17 -3.81
CA SER A 270 -11.01 8.80 -2.50
C SER A 270 -9.92 9.89 -2.39
N PRO A 271 -10.27 11.12 -2.00
CA PRO A 271 -9.29 12.19 -1.81
C PRO A 271 -8.38 11.96 -0.58
N VAL A 272 -8.73 11.02 0.30
CA VAL A 272 -7.97 10.72 1.51
C VAL A 272 -6.94 9.62 1.27
N THR A 273 -7.34 8.50 0.69
CA THR A 273 -6.45 7.37 0.40
C THR A 273 -5.72 7.52 -0.94
N ASN A 274 -6.25 8.31 -1.88
CA ASN A 274 -5.91 8.34 -3.30
C ASN A 274 -6.10 6.99 -4.02
N GLY A 275 -6.83 6.06 -3.40
CA GLY A 275 -7.26 4.79 -3.97
C GLY A 275 -8.74 4.82 -4.39
N PRO A 276 -9.22 3.81 -5.12
CA PRO A 276 -10.62 3.69 -5.47
C PRO A 276 -11.56 3.70 -4.26
N VAL A 277 -12.74 4.29 -4.42
CA VAL A 277 -13.85 4.08 -3.49
C VAL A 277 -14.44 2.70 -3.80
N VAL A 278 -14.58 1.85 -2.77
CA VAL A 278 -15.07 0.48 -2.94
C VAL A 278 -16.17 0.12 -1.96
N ASP A 279 -16.99 -0.84 -2.38
CA ASP A 279 -18.05 -1.46 -1.59
C ASP A 279 -17.58 -2.69 -0.78
N GLU A 280 -18.50 -3.43 -0.16
CA GLU A 280 -18.26 -4.63 0.64
C GLU A 280 -17.57 -5.77 -0.13
N SER A 281 -17.66 -5.78 -1.45
CA SER A 281 -17.04 -6.77 -2.33
C SER A 281 -15.69 -6.30 -2.89
N LEU A 282 -15.20 -5.13 -2.47
CA LEU A 282 -14.04 -4.43 -3.03
C LEU A 282 -14.25 -4.02 -4.50
N GLN A 283 -15.51 -3.95 -4.95
CA GLN A 283 -15.86 -3.43 -6.26
C GLN A 283 -15.83 -1.90 -6.24
N THR A 284 -15.29 -1.32 -7.29
CA THR A 284 -15.22 0.14 -7.48
C THR A 284 -16.56 0.70 -7.97
N SER A 285 -16.59 2.00 -8.26
CA SER A 285 -17.74 2.65 -8.90
C SER A 285 -18.09 2.10 -10.29
N ILE A 286 -17.21 1.29 -10.89
CA ILE A 286 -17.46 0.64 -12.19
C ILE A 286 -17.76 -0.84 -11.97
N PRO A 287 -18.95 -1.33 -12.39
CA PRO A 287 -19.32 -2.73 -12.21
C PRO A 287 -18.34 -3.70 -12.87
N GLY A 288 -17.90 -4.71 -12.10
CA GLY A 288 -16.93 -5.71 -12.54
C GLY A 288 -15.47 -5.24 -12.47
N VAL A 289 -15.20 -4.08 -11.88
CA VAL A 289 -13.84 -3.59 -11.61
C VAL A 289 -13.62 -3.57 -10.10
N PHE A 290 -12.63 -4.31 -9.64
CA PHE A 290 -12.28 -4.48 -8.23
C PHE A 290 -10.89 -3.94 -7.96
N ALA A 291 -10.64 -3.50 -6.71
CA ALA A 291 -9.34 -2.99 -6.31
C ALA A 291 -8.91 -3.59 -4.97
N ALA A 292 -7.63 -3.96 -4.84
CA ALA A 292 -7.09 -4.51 -3.61
C ALA A 292 -5.59 -4.21 -3.44
N GLY A 293 -5.13 -4.19 -2.20
CA GLY A 293 -3.76 -3.90 -1.83
C GLY A 293 -3.42 -2.42 -1.93
N ASN A 294 -2.14 -2.10 -2.14
CA ASN A 294 -1.66 -0.72 -2.02
C ASN A 294 -2.19 0.25 -3.10
N VAL A 295 -2.84 -0.23 -4.14
CA VAL A 295 -3.58 0.61 -5.10
C VAL A 295 -4.87 1.16 -4.48
N LEU A 296 -5.48 0.42 -3.56
CA LEU A 296 -6.70 0.79 -2.84
C LEU A 296 -6.40 1.67 -1.63
N HIS A 297 -5.58 1.17 -0.73
CA HIS A 297 -5.01 1.91 0.39
C HIS A 297 -3.68 1.27 0.82
N VAL A 298 -2.75 2.08 1.33
CA VAL A 298 -1.42 1.56 1.68
C VAL A 298 -1.51 0.70 2.95
N HIS A 299 -1.08 -0.56 2.85
CA HIS A 299 -0.97 -1.50 3.96
C HIS A 299 0.40 -1.44 4.63
N ASP A 300 0.47 -1.80 5.90
CA ASP A 300 1.69 -2.01 6.68
C ASP A 300 2.16 -3.47 6.69
N LEU A 301 1.27 -4.43 6.43
CA LEU A 301 1.60 -5.86 6.35
C LEU A 301 1.12 -6.46 5.02
N VAL A 302 1.99 -7.21 4.36
CA VAL A 302 1.65 -7.89 3.08
C VAL A 302 0.62 -9.00 3.27
N ASP A 303 0.57 -9.60 4.45
CA ASP A 303 -0.41 -10.63 4.78
C ASP A 303 -1.84 -10.10 4.58
N TYR A 304 -2.10 -8.87 5.02
CA TYR A 304 -3.40 -8.21 4.84
C TYR A 304 -3.66 -7.80 3.38
N VAL A 305 -2.61 -7.46 2.63
CA VAL A 305 -2.71 -7.24 1.17
C VAL A 305 -3.22 -8.51 0.48
N SER A 306 -2.65 -9.64 0.83
CA SER A 306 -3.01 -10.94 0.22
C SER A 306 -4.41 -11.39 0.62
N GLU A 307 -4.79 -11.20 1.89
CA GLU A 307 -6.13 -11.52 2.38
C GLU A 307 -7.21 -10.68 1.68
N GLU A 308 -7.02 -9.37 1.60
CA GLU A 308 -7.92 -8.43 0.93
C GLU A 308 -8.05 -8.77 -0.56
N ALA A 309 -6.91 -9.02 -1.22
CA ALA A 309 -6.90 -9.35 -2.64
C ALA A 309 -7.56 -10.70 -2.94
N ALA A 310 -7.42 -11.69 -2.06
CA ALA A 310 -8.16 -12.96 -2.19
C ALA A 310 -9.68 -12.75 -2.10
N ALA A 311 -10.14 -11.84 -1.25
CA ALA A 311 -11.57 -11.48 -1.16
C ALA A 311 -12.05 -10.83 -2.47
N ALA A 312 -11.27 -9.90 -3.05
CA ALA A 312 -11.57 -9.28 -4.34
C ALA A 312 -11.62 -10.31 -5.47
N GLY A 313 -10.69 -11.28 -5.49
CA GLY A 313 -10.67 -12.37 -6.47
C GLY A 313 -11.95 -13.23 -6.42
N ARG A 314 -12.39 -13.63 -5.21
CA ARG A 314 -13.65 -14.36 -5.03
C ARG A 314 -14.87 -13.52 -5.45
N ALA A 315 -14.85 -12.23 -5.14
CA ALA A 315 -15.92 -11.31 -5.50
C ALA A 315 -16.03 -11.15 -7.03
N ALA A 316 -14.91 -11.05 -7.74
CA ALA A 316 -14.90 -11.00 -9.20
C ALA A 316 -15.56 -12.26 -9.83
N VAL A 317 -15.33 -13.46 -9.27
CA VAL A 317 -15.97 -14.67 -9.75
C VAL A 317 -17.49 -14.66 -9.49
N ARG A 318 -17.92 -14.18 -8.32
CA ARG A 318 -19.36 -13.99 -8.04
C ARG A 318 -20.01 -13.04 -9.03
N TYR A 319 -19.35 -11.93 -9.34
CA TYR A 319 -19.81 -10.98 -10.36
C TYR A 319 -19.95 -11.64 -11.74
N LEU A 320 -19.01 -12.47 -12.16
CA LEU A 320 -19.10 -13.20 -13.42
C LEU A 320 -20.30 -14.16 -13.50
N ALA A 321 -20.69 -14.75 -12.37
CA ALA A 321 -21.83 -15.68 -12.30
C ALA A 321 -23.19 -14.96 -12.24
N GLN A 322 -23.26 -13.82 -11.60
CA GLN A 322 -24.51 -13.12 -11.29
C GLN A 322 -24.75 -11.88 -12.16
N GLY A 323 -23.70 -11.33 -12.78
CA GLY A 323 -23.74 -10.03 -13.46
C GLY A 323 -23.73 -8.87 -12.47
N ALA A 324 -23.99 -7.66 -12.96
CA ALA A 324 -24.18 -6.49 -12.13
C ALA A 324 -25.40 -6.71 -11.22
N THR A 325 -25.23 -6.50 -9.92
CA THR A 325 -26.35 -6.52 -8.97
C THR A 325 -27.34 -5.40 -9.32
N GLY A 326 -28.63 -5.67 -9.16
CA GLY A 326 -29.68 -4.67 -9.39
C GLY A 326 -29.57 -3.44 -8.48
N GLU A 327 -30.69 -2.80 -8.18
CA GLU A 327 -30.72 -1.65 -7.26
C GLU A 327 -30.09 -2.03 -5.90
N ARG A 328 -29.05 -1.29 -5.51
CA ARG A 328 -28.28 -1.51 -4.25
C ARG A 328 -28.82 -0.62 -3.15
N HIS A 329 -28.84 -1.16 -1.94
CA HIS A 329 -29.15 -0.41 -0.72
C HIS A 329 -27.86 -0.17 0.07
N GLU A 330 -27.05 0.75 -0.41
CA GLU A 330 -25.76 1.06 0.21
C GLU A 330 -25.90 1.89 1.48
N ILE A 331 -25.28 1.40 2.55
CA ILE A 331 -25.17 2.10 3.82
C ILE A 331 -23.73 2.62 3.93
N PRO A 332 -23.50 3.94 3.98
CA PRO A 332 -22.15 4.49 4.19
C PRO A 332 -21.59 4.05 5.55
N VAL A 333 -20.31 3.67 5.57
CA VAL A 333 -19.57 3.45 6.81
C VAL A 333 -19.09 4.79 7.33
N THR A 334 -19.81 5.33 8.33
CA THR A 334 -19.50 6.61 8.95
C THR A 334 -18.52 6.44 10.12
N PHE A 335 -17.79 7.49 10.48
CA PHE A 335 -16.80 7.39 11.54
C PHE A 335 -16.54 8.73 12.24
N GLU A 336 -15.99 8.66 13.48
CA GLU A 336 -15.55 9.81 14.25
C GLU A 336 -14.36 9.47 15.19
N GLY A 337 -13.95 10.38 16.06
CA GLY A 337 -12.87 10.14 17.01
C GLY A 337 -11.48 10.12 16.39
N GLY A 338 -11.27 10.88 15.28
CA GLY A 338 -9.96 11.01 14.64
C GLY A 338 -9.62 9.92 13.63
N ILE A 339 -10.58 9.10 13.22
CA ILE A 339 -10.46 8.20 12.06
C ILE A 339 -10.37 9.06 10.79
N ARG A 340 -9.56 8.66 9.84
CA ARG A 340 -9.35 9.39 8.58
C ARG A 340 -10.18 8.87 7.41
N TYR A 341 -10.39 7.58 7.35
CA TYR A 341 -11.12 6.88 6.29
C TYR A 341 -11.47 5.47 6.73
N THR A 342 -12.39 4.82 6.02
CA THR A 342 -12.70 3.39 6.12
C THR A 342 -12.65 2.74 4.75
N VAL A 343 -12.28 1.45 4.72
CA VAL A 343 -12.38 0.56 3.57
C VAL A 343 -13.06 -0.73 4.04
N PRO A 344 -14.20 -1.10 3.42
CA PRO A 344 -14.95 -0.38 2.37
C PRO A 344 -15.56 0.94 2.87
N ALA A 345 -15.99 1.79 1.92
CA ALA A 345 -16.63 3.07 2.21
C ALA A 345 -18.15 2.94 2.43
N SER A 346 -18.77 1.95 1.80
CA SER A 346 -20.20 1.62 1.93
C SER A 346 -20.40 0.10 1.93
N ILE A 347 -21.54 -0.34 2.46
CA ILE A 347 -21.91 -1.75 2.55
C ILE A 347 -23.39 -1.88 2.20
N ASP A 348 -23.73 -2.80 1.29
CA ASP A 348 -25.08 -3.33 1.17
C ASP A 348 -25.20 -4.62 1.99
N PRO A 349 -25.88 -4.63 3.15
CA PRO A 349 -25.96 -5.79 4.02
C PRO A 349 -26.55 -7.04 3.34
N LYS A 350 -27.36 -6.86 2.30
CA LYS A 350 -27.99 -7.96 1.55
C LYS A 350 -27.01 -8.67 0.61
N LEU A 351 -25.94 -7.97 0.20
CA LEU A 351 -24.95 -8.47 -0.75
C LEU A 351 -23.71 -9.06 -0.05
N VAL A 352 -23.60 -8.91 1.28
CA VAL A 352 -22.50 -9.49 2.06
C VAL A 352 -22.58 -11.01 2.04
N GLN A 353 -21.58 -11.65 1.44
CA GLN A 353 -21.50 -13.11 1.32
C GLN A 353 -20.59 -13.76 2.35
N ASP A 354 -19.56 -13.05 2.78
CA ASP A 354 -18.54 -13.49 3.74
C ASP A 354 -18.42 -12.48 4.88
N ASP A 355 -17.78 -12.87 5.98
CA ASP A 355 -17.41 -11.92 7.02
C ASP A 355 -16.53 -10.81 6.42
N LEU A 356 -16.80 -9.56 6.79
CA LEU A 356 -16.08 -8.39 6.32
C LEU A 356 -15.02 -7.95 7.33
N VAL A 357 -13.94 -7.37 6.82
CA VAL A 357 -12.96 -6.65 7.62
C VAL A 357 -13.04 -5.17 7.25
N LEU A 358 -13.46 -4.35 8.19
CA LEU A 358 -13.46 -2.89 8.07
C LEU A 358 -12.08 -2.39 8.47
N ARG A 359 -11.33 -1.84 7.51
CA ARG A 359 -9.99 -1.30 7.72
C ARG A 359 -10.02 0.22 7.78
N PHE A 360 -9.24 0.79 8.69
CA PHE A 360 -9.15 2.24 8.84
C PHE A 360 -7.80 2.67 9.45
N ARG A 361 -7.49 3.96 9.36
CA ARG A 361 -6.35 4.58 10.03
C ARG A 361 -6.76 5.81 10.80
N VAL A 362 -6.02 6.11 11.88
CA VAL A 362 -6.19 7.33 12.68
C VAL A 362 -5.30 8.45 12.18
N GLY A 363 -5.67 9.70 12.47
CA GLY A 363 -4.95 10.89 12.02
C GLY A 363 -3.77 11.32 12.90
N GLY A 364 -3.61 10.74 14.09
CA GLY A 364 -2.56 11.05 15.07
C GLY A 364 -2.31 9.91 16.01
N VAL A 365 -1.21 10.00 16.79
CA VAL A 365 -0.92 9.02 17.84
C VAL A 365 -1.91 9.20 18.99
N MET A 366 -2.63 8.15 19.33
CA MET A 366 -3.64 8.12 20.39
C MET A 366 -3.29 7.06 21.42
N LYS A 367 -3.47 7.37 22.70
CA LYS A 367 -3.22 6.44 23.81
C LYS A 367 -4.52 6.17 24.58
N LYS A 368 -4.65 4.95 25.11
CA LYS A 368 -5.78 4.53 25.94
C LYS A 368 -7.13 4.85 25.27
N ARG A 369 -7.41 4.17 24.15
CA ARG A 369 -8.64 4.35 23.38
C ARG A 369 -9.50 3.08 23.39
N VAL A 370 -10.77 3.27 23.12
CA VAL A 370 -11.74 2.20 22.84
C VAL A 370 -12.26 2.43 21.44
N VAL A 371 -12.11 1.44 20.58
CA VAL A 371 -12.72 1.42 19.25
C VAL A 371 -14.04 0.68 19.36
N LYS A 372 -15.12 1.28 18.84
CA LYS A 372 -16.44 0.66 18.82
C LYS A 372 -17.00 0.64 17.41
N LEU A 373 -17.71 -0.42 17.07
CA LEU A 373 -18.54 -0.55 15.87
C LEU A 373 -19.98 -0.58 16.27
N TYR A 374 -20.78 0.29 15.69
CA TYR A 374 -22.21 0.39 15.89
C TYR A 374 -22.97 -0.08 14.64
N LEU A 375 -24.01 -0.88 14.84
CA LEU A 375 -25.04 -1.19 13.86
C LEU A 375 -26.35 -0.57 14.35
N GLY A 376 -26.82 0.47 13.66
CA GLY A 376 -27.84 1.37 14.21
C GLY A 376 -27.29 2.08 15.46
N ASP A 377 -27.98 1.91 16.58
CA ASP A 377 -27.57 2.47 17.89
C ASP A 377 -26.89 1.43 18.80
N GLU A 378 -26.77 0.18 18.37
CA GLU A 378 -26.17 -0.90 19.17
C GLU A 378 -24.66 -1.02 18.89
N ALA A 379 -23.86 -1.01 19.96
CA ALA A 379 -22.43 -1.27 19.90
C ALA A 379 -22.16 -2.78 19.83
N VAL A 380 -21.93 -3.32 18.63
CA VAL A 380 -21.71 -4.76 18.39
C VAL A 380 -20.26 -5.20 18.60
N VAL A 381 -19.29 -4.27 18.51
CA VAL A 381 -17.88 -4.51 18.82
C VAL A 381 -17.37 -3.40 19.72
N SER A 382 -16.58 -3.78 20.74
CA SER A 382 -15.86 -2.83 21.60
C SER A 382 -14.47 -3.39 21.89
N ARG A 383 -13.41 -2.67 21.46
CA ARG A 383 -12.01 -3.11 21.56
C ARG A 383 -11.14 -2.04 22.18
N LYS A 384 -10.49 -2.36 23.31
CA LYS A 384 -9.49 -1.46 23.92
C LYS A 384 -8.18 -1.45 23.13
N ARG A 385 -7.65 -0.27 22.90
CA ARG A 385 -6.37 -0.05 22.22
C ARG A 385 -5.45 0.77 23.12
N PRO A 386 -4.34 0.18 23.61
CA PRO A 386 -3.36 0.93 24.44
C PRO A 386 -2.73 2.08 23.68
N VAL A 387 -2.40 1.86 22.40
CA VAL A 387 -1.84 2.85 21.48
C VAL A 387 -2.40 2.60 20.09
N MET A 388 -2.69 3.66 19.36
CA MET A 388 -3.03 3.68 17.94
C MET A 388 -2.12 4.70 17.26
N ALA A 389 -1.57 4.38 16.11
CA ALA A 389 -0.66 5.24 15.36
C ALA A 389 -1.08 5.38 13.89
N PRO A 390 -0.83 6.53 13.23
CA PRO A 390 -1.20 6.71 11.83
C PRO A 390 -0.53 5.73 10.86
N GLY A 391 0.63 5.19 11.23
CA GLY A 391 1.37 4.19 10.45
C GLY A 391 0.80 2.77 10.54
N GLU A 392 -0.07 2.48 11.51
CA GLU A 392 -0.63 1.15 11.75
C GLU A 392 -2.08 1.07 11.26
N MET A 393 -2.42 -0.02 10.56
CA MET A 393 -3.78 -0.31 10.12
C MET A 393 -4.60 -0.87 11.29
N GLU A 394 -5.78 -0.31 11.50
CA GLU A 394 -6.76 -0.84 12.44
C GLU A 394 -7.82 -1.63 11.69
N GLU A 395 -8.30 -2.71 12.32
CA GLU A 395 -9.26 -3.62 11.73
C GLU A 395 -10.41 -3.93 12.70
N LEU A 396 -11.63 -3.95 12.17
CA LEU A 396 -12.82 -4.43 12.87
C LEU A 396 -13.51 -5.50 12.01
N LYS A 397 -13.81 -6.63 12.62
CA LYS A 397 -14.55 -7.69 11.95
C LYS A 397 -16.04 -7.43 12.07
N LEU A 398 -16.75 -7.40 10.93
CA LEU A 398 -18.18 -7.35 10.80
C LEU A 398 -18.67 -8.68 10.24
N THR A 399 -19.24 -9.52 11.09
CA THR A 399 -19.68 -10.85 10.69
C THR A 399 -21.07 -10.85 10.04
N LYS A 400 -21.33 -11.86 9.24
CA LYS A 400 -22.69 -12.09 8.67
C LYS A 400 -23.75 -12.22 9.74
N ASP A 401 -23.43 -12.86 10.86
CA ASP A 401 -24.37 -13.04 11.99
C ASP A 401 -24.73 -11.70 12.62
N MET A 402 -23.75 -10.79 12.77
CA MET A 402 -24.02 -9.42 13.24
C MET A 402 -24.98 -8.69 12.31
N LEU A 403 -24.78 -8.78 10.99
CA LEU A 403 -25.68 -8.16 10.01
C LEU A 403 -27.06 -8.81 10.00
N ALA A 404 -27.13 -10.13 10.09
CA ALA A 404 -28.40 -10.87 10.15
C ALA A 404 -29.22 -10.55 11.40
N ALA A 405 -28.56 -10.26 12.51
CA ALA A 405 -29.21 -9.85 13.76
C ALA A 405 -29.83 -8.43 13.71
N HIS A 406 -29.44 -7.62 12.68
CA HIS A 406 -29.90 -6.24 12.51
C HIS A 406 -30.68 -6.04 11.19
N PRO A 407 -31.84 -6.67 11.02
CA PRO A 407 -32.65 -6.49 9.81
C PRO A 407 -33.14 -5.04 9.71
N GLY A 408 -33.03 -4.46 8.51
CA GLY A 408 -33.42 -3.06 8.27
C GLY A 408 -32.36 -2.05 8.73
N LEU A 409 -31.10 -2.48 8.82
CA LEU A 409 -29.98 -1.63 9.16
C LEU A 409 -29.91 -0.40 8.23
N SER A 410 -29.76 0.78 8.83
CA SER A 410 -29.67 2.06 8.12
C SER A 410 -28.41 2.86 8.46
N ARG A 411 -27.59 2.38 9.42
CA ARG A 411 -26.39 3.07 9.89
C ARG A 411 -25.32 2.06 10.30
N ILE A 412 -24.10 2.28 9.77
CA ILE A 412 -22.88 1.61 10.22
C ILE A 412 -21.92 2.72 10.67
N HIS A 413 -21.44 2.65 11.92
CA HIS A 413 -20.65 3.74 12.48
C HIS A 413 -19.50 3.22 13.35
N ILE A 414 -18.31 3.82 13.17
CA ILE A 414 -17.11 3.49 13.94
C ILE A 414 -16.70 4.69 14.78
N THR A 415 -16.44 4.48 16.07
CA THR A 415 -15.93 5.51 16.97
C THR A 415 -14.58 5.13 17.57
N VAL A 416 -13.78 6.16 17.87
CA VAL A 416 -12.58 6.04 18.72
C VAL A 416 -12.77 6.99 19.91
N GLU A 417 -13.00 6.41 21.09
CA GLU A 417 -13.34 7.12 22.32
C GLU A 417 -12.19 7.03 23.35
N GLU A 418 -12.23 7.85 24.37
CA GLU A 418 -11.35 7.69 25.55
C GLU A 418 -11.73 6.41 26.33
N ALA A 419 -10.69 5.69 26.84
CA ALA A 419 -10.88 4.44 27.57
C ALA A 419 -11.28 4.66 29.05
#